data_df277a61f37e83eedc1cdafe38588dce
#
_entry.id   df277a61f37e83eedc1cdafe38588dce
#
_cell.length_a   1.000
_cell.length_b   1.000
_cell.length_c   1.000
_cell.angle_alpha   90.00
_cell.angle_beta   90.00
_cell.angle_gamma   90.00
#
_symmetry.space_group_name_H-M   'P 1'
#
loop_
_entity.id
_entity.type
_entity.pdbx_description
1 polymer ?
#
loop_
_entity_poly.entity_id
_entity_poly.type
_entity_poly.pdbx_seq_one_letter_code
_entity_poly.pdbx_strand_id
1 'polypeptide(L)'
;MKKRGIFILSAAVVLAAGLLCRHMLVQEREPEFVFSYAENQTEDYPTTLGAKEFAKLVEKRSNGRIQILVQAEGALGTESDVIAQIQYGGIDFARVSLSQLAEYIPELNVLQMPYLYTNSDHMWKVLDGEIGDAFLAATDESELVGLSWYDAGARNFYNSKKPITCLEDMAGMRIRVQESEVMVDMVEALGATALPIPYADVYSALERGTVDGAENNWPSYEAMNHYEVAKYYTVDEHNRVPEMQICSKNTWNKLSEDDQKMILDCAKESALYERKLWTEREADSKEMALKQGVEVVELSAAEKKRFQEAVMGVYEKYCADYMDVIEQIIAQNNK
;
A
#
# COMPACT_ATOMS: atom_id res chain seq x y z
N MET A 1 -70.66 9.86 -25.18
CA MET A 1 -69.78 8.81 -24.67
C MET A 1 -68.49 8.59 -25.48
N LYS A 2 -68.23 9.23 -26.64
CA LYS A 2 -67.04 8.98 -27.48
C LYS A 2 -65.78 9.78 -27.08
N LYS A 3 -65.87 10.88 -26.30
CA LYS A 3 -64.72 11.71 -25.94
C LYS A 3 -63.89 11.24 -24.72
N ARG A 4 -64.43 10.38 -23.84
CA ARG A 4 -63.70 9.83 -22.67
C ARG A 4 -62.72 8.69 -23.01
N GLY A 5 -62.99 7.95 -24.10
CA GLY A 5 -62.15 6.84 -24.55
C GLY A 5 -60.82 7.27 -25.17
N ILE A 6 -60.79 8.45 -25.83
CA ILE A 6 -59.59 8.95 -26.51
C ILE A 6 -58.57 9.51 -25.50
N PHE A 7 -59.03 10.10 -24.38
CA PHE A 7 -58.10 10.59 -23.32
C PHE A 7 -57.43 9.45 -22.53
N ILE A 8 -58.10 8.34 -22.35
CA ILE A 8 -57.55 7.16 -21.63
C ILE A 8 -56.51 6.46 -22.51
N LEU A 9 -56.75 6.37 -23.83
CA LEU A 9 -55.80 5.76 -24.76
C LEU A 9 -54.50 6.56 -24.92
N SER A 10 -54.60 7.89 -24.96
CA SER A 10 -53.42 8.76 -25.04
C SER A 10 -52.59 8.76 -23.75
N ALA A 11 -53.18 8.69 -22.57
CA ALA A 11 -52.47 8.58 -21.30
C ALA A 11 -51.73 7.24 -21.14
N ALA A 12 -52.35 6.12 -21.62
CA ALA A 12 -51.73 4.80 -21.60
C ALA A 12 -50.54 4.69 -22.55
N VAL A 13 -50.59 5.34 -23.73
CA VAL A 13 -49.48 5.38 -24.69
C VAL A 13 -48.31 6.23 -24.17
N VAL A 14 -48.57 7.36 -23.50
CA VAL A 14 -47.52 8.21 -22.89
C VAL A 14 -46.86 7.49 -21.71
N LEU A 15 -47.65 6.76 -20.89
CA LEU A 15 -47.10 5.96 -19.79
C LEU A 15 -46.29 4.77 -20.30
N ALA A 16 -46.73 4.08 -21.35
CA ALA A 16 -46.00 2.98 -21.98
C ALA A 16 -44.72 3.48 -22.66
N ALA A 17 -44.77 4.62 -23.35
CA ALA A 17 -43.59 5.24 -23.92
C ALA A 17 -42.60 5.74 -22.84
N GLY A 18 -43.09 6.26 -21.73
CA GLY A 18 -42.28 6.65 -20.57
C GLY A 18 -41.60 5.46 -19.87
N LEU A 19 -42.31 4.34 -19.75
CA LEU A 19 -41.79 3.08 -19.22
C LEU A 19 -40.79 2.40 -20.19
N LEU A 20 -41.04 2.44 -21.50
CA LEU A 20 -40.07 1.99 -22.50
C LEU A 20 -38.80 2.87 -22.55
N CYS A 21 -38.94 4.19 -22.51
CA CYS A 21 -37.80 5.09 -22.38
C CYS A 21 -37.02 4.86 -21.08
N ARG A 22 -37.70 4.61 -19.98
CA ARG A 22 -37.04 4.31 -18.69
C ARG A 22 -36.38 2.91 -18.73
N HIS A 23 -36.98 1.93 -19.42
CA HIS A 23 -36.36 0.62 -19.64
C HIS A 23 -35.17 0.67 -20.62
N MET A 24 -35.22 1.55 -21.62
CA MET A 24 -34.10 1.80 -22.54
C MET A 24 -32.96 2.59 -21.90
N LEU A 25 -33.26 3.45 -20.88
CA LEU A 25 -32.26 4.21 -20.14
C LEU A 25 -31.62 3.42 -19.00
N VAL A 26 -32.13 2.25 -18.65
CA VAL A 26 -31.62 1.31 -17.64
C VAL A 26 -31.24 -0.01 -18.30
N GLN A 27 -30.85 -0.02 -19.55
CA GLN A 27 -30.04 -1.13 -20.06
C GLN A 27 -28.65 -0.92 -19.43
N GLU A 28 -28.37 -1.59 -18.31
CA GLU A 28 -27.02 -1.74 -17.80
C GLU A 28 -26.18 -2.25 -18.98
N ARG A 29 -25.40 -1.37 -19.56
CA ARG A 29 -24.42 -1.78 -20.59
C ARG A 29 -23.47 -2.72 -19.88
N GLU A 30 -23.29 -3.91 -20.40
CA GLU A 30 -22.19 -4.76 -19.96
C GLU A 30 -20.89 -3.96 -20.07
N PRO A 31 -20.02 -4.00 -19.07
CA PRO A 31 -18.76 -3.30 -19.11
C PRO A 31 -17.93 -3.77 -20.31
N GLU A 32 -17.25 -2.86 -20.95
CA GLU A 32 -16.32 -3.14 -22.04
C GLU A 32 -15.08 -3.86 -21.51
N PHE A 33 -14.65 -3.45 -20.31
CA PHE A 33 -13.52 -4.04 -19.58
C PHE A 33 -13.94 -4.39 -18.15
N VAL A 34 -13.55 -5.60 -17.73
CA VAL A 34 -13.64 -6.04 -16.34
C VAL A 34 -12.23 -6.44 -15.92
N PHE A 35 -11.65 -5.68 -15.00
CA PHE A 35 -10.28 -5.86 -14.53
C PHE A 35 -10.24 -6.37 -13.10
N SER A 36 -9.21 -7.14 -12.78
CA SER A 36 -8.87 -7.57 -11.42
C SER A 36 -7.99 -6.54 -10.72
N TYR A 37 -8.15 -6.43 -9.40
CA TYR A 37 -7.27 -5.66 -8.52
C TYR A 37 -6.90 -6.50 -7.31
N ALA A 38 -5.62 -6.76 -7.10
CA ALA A 38 -5.11 -7.53 -5.98
C ALA A 38 -4.79 -6.63 -4.78
N GLU A 39 -5.25 -7.04 -3.61
CA GLU A 39 -4.98 -6.40 -2.33
C GLU A 39 -4.78 -7.48 -1.24
N ASN A 40 -3.75 -7.36 -0.40
CA ASN A 40 -3.45 -8.38 0.61
C ASN A 40 -4.02 -8.04 2.01
N GLN A 41 -4.54 -6.84 2.20
CA GLN A 41 -5.09 -6.38 3.48
C GLN A 41 -6.57 -6.72 3.63
N THR A 42 -7.08 -6.59 4.86
CA THR A 42 -8.49 -6.83 5.18
C THR A 42 -9.42 -5.84 4.47
N GLU A 43 -10.70 -6.20 4.38
CA GLU A 43 -11.73 -5.44 3.66
C GLU A 43 -11.92 -3.99 4.16
N ASP A 44 -11.62 -3.72 5.43
CA ASP A 44 -11.76 -2.44 6.10
C ASP A 44 -10.43 -1.67 6.25
N TYR A 45 -9.34 -2.20 5.71
CA TYR A 45 -8.03 -1.58 5.81
C TYR A 45 -7.92 -0.35 4.89
N PRO A 46 -7.19 0.73 5.26
CA PRO A 46 -7.12 1.96 4.48
C PRO A 46 -6.74 1.76 3.02
N THR A 47 -5.73 0.93 2.73
CA THR A 47 -5.31 0.66 1.34
C THR A 47 -6.37 -0.06 0.53
N THR A 48 -7.09 -1.02 1.15
CA THR A 48 -8.24 -1.71 0.52
C THR A 48 -9.38 -0.74 0.24
N LEU A 49 -9.69 0.15 1.17
CA LEU A 49 -10.71 1.18 0.97
C LEU A 49 -10.29 2.18 -0.11
N GLY A 50 -9.00 2.53 -0.19
CA GLY A 50 -8.42 3.32 -1.27
C GLY A 50 -8.58 2.63 -2.64
N ALA A 51 -8.27 1.34 -2.73
CA ALA A 51 -8.46 0.52 -3.93
C ALA A 51 -9.94 0.47 -4.37
N LYS A 52 -10.87 0.32 -3.42
CA LYS A 52 -12.32 0.35 -3.69
C LYS A 52 -12.80 1.73 -4.17
N GLU A 53 -12.28 2.82 -3.60
CA GLU A 53 -12.58 4.17 -4.08
C GLU A 53 -12.01 4.39 -5.50
N PHE A 54 -10.80 3.90 -5.78
CA PHE A 54 -10.23 3.90 -7.13
C PHE A 54 -11.15 3.19 -8.13
N ALA A 55 -11.57 1.96 -7.83
CA ALA A 55 -12.46 1.17 -8.68
C ALA A 55 -13.79 1.91 -8.94
N LYS A 56 -14.39 2.48 -7.91
CA LYS A 56 -15.64 3.26 -7.97
C LYS A 56 -15.47 4.53 -8.80
N LEU A 57 -14.35 5.25 -8.68
CA LEU A 57 -14.07 6.45 -9.47
C LEU A 57 -13.90 6.10 -10.96
N VAL A 58 -13.19 5.02 -11.27
CA VAL A 58 -13.00 4.53 -12.66
C VAL A 58 -14.34 4.12 -13.27
N GLU A 59 -15.16 3.34 -12.58
CA GLU A 59 -16.47 2.93 -13.05
C GLU A 59 -17.36 4.15 -13.34
N LYS A 60 -17.40 5.10 -12.41
CA LYS A 60 -18.18 6.33 -12.54
C LYS A 60 -17.73 7.19 -13.72
N ARG A 61 -16.41 7.41 -13.88
CA ARG A 61 -15.86 8.32 -14.91
C ARG A 61 -15.85 7.70 -16.30
N SER A 62 -15.76 6.38 -16.38
CA SER A 62 -15.93 5.62 -17.62
C SER A 62 -17.40 5.43 -18.03
N ASN A 63 -18.36 5.92 -17.24
CA ASN A 63 -19.79 5.65 -17.41
C ASN A 63 -20.13 4.15 -17.44
N GLY A 64 -19.50 3.35 -16.58
CA GLY A 64 -19.68 1.91 -16.45
C GLY A 64 -19.00 1.07 -17.53
N ARG A 65 -18.18 1.67 -18.41
CA ARG A 65 -17.42 0.92 -19.42
C ARG A 65 -16.30 0.09 -18.82
N ILE A 66 -15.66 0.60 -17.78
CA ILE A 66 -14.53 -0.05 -17.10
C ILE A 66 -14.96 -0.37 -15.68
N GLN A 67 -14.96 -1.65 -15.34
CA GLN A 67 -15.20 -2.14 -13.99
C GLN A 67 -13.91 -2.75 -13.43
N ILE A 68 -13.60 -2.48 -12.16
CA ILE A 68 -12.44 -3.03 -11.46
C ILE A 68 -12.93 -3.79 -10.24
N LEU A 69 -12.57 -5.07 -10.15
CA LEU A 69 -12.97 -5.98 -9.07
C LEU A 69 -11.82 -6.10 -8.07
N VAL A 70 -11.96 -5.42 -6.93
CA VAL A 70 -10.97 -5.48 -5.84
C VAL A 70 -11.13 -6.78 -5.08
N GLN A 71 -10.06 -7.56 -4.98
CA GLN A 71 -9.98 -8.82 -4.26
C GLN A 71 -9.00 -8.68 -3.10
N ALA A 72 -9.56 -8.54 -1.91
CA ALA A 72 -8.84 -8.30 -0.66
C ALA A 72 -8.30 -9.61 -0.02
N GLU A 73 -7.67 -9.49 1.13
CA GLU A 73 -7.24 -10.59 2.01
C GLU A 73 -6.26 -11.59 1.33
N GLY A 74 -5.48 -11.11 0.36
CA GLY A 74 -4.53 -11.96 -0.35
C GLY A 74 -5.18 -13.03 -1.24
N ALA A 75 -6.43 -12.85 -1.64
CA ALA A 75 -7.18 -13.83 -2.43
C ALA A 75 -6.51 -14.20 -3.77
N LEU A 76 -5.65 -13.31 -4.30
CA LEU A 76 -4.89 -13.54 -5.55
C LEU A 76 -3.43 -13.98 -5.33
N GLY A 77 -3.04 -14.26 -4.11
CA GLY A 77 -1.70 -14.72 -3.75
C GLY A 77 -0.93 -13.75 -2.86
N THR A 78 0.34 -14.08 -2.59
CA THR A 78 1.27 -13.19 -1.88
C THR A 78 1.62 -11.98 -2.74
N GLU A 79 2.22 -10.92 -2.16
CA GLU A 79 2.63 -9.75 -2.95
C GLU A 79 3.65 -10.12 -4.05
N SER A 80 4.59 -11.00 -3.75
CA SER A 80 5.56 -11.48 -4.74
C SER A 80 4.89 -12.25 -5.88
N ASP A 81 3.89 -13.11 -5.59
CA ASP A 81 3.09 -13.79 -6.61
C ASP A 81 2.31 -12.79 -7.46
N VAL A 82 1.71 -11.78 -6.83
CA VAL A 82 0.91 -10.74 -7.49
C VAL A 82 1.79 -9.91 -8.44
N ILE A 83 2.98 -9.46 -8.00
CA ILE A 83 3.90 -8.70 -8.85
C ILE A 83 4.28 -9.53 -10.09
N ALA A 84 4.65 -10.80 -9.90
CA ALA A 84 4.98 -11.68 -11.01
C ALA A 84 3.78 -11.86 -11.98
N GLN A 85 2.57 -12.03 -11.46
CA GLN A 85 1.37 -12.19 -12.30
C GLN A 85 1.00 -10.90 -13.05
N ILE A 86 1.18 -9.72 -12.46
CA ILE A 86 0.95 -8.43 -13.12
C ILE A 86 1.90 -8.25 -14.32
N GLN A 87 3.19 -8.58 -14.16
CA GLN A 87 4.16 -8.51 -15.27
C GLN A 87 3.73 -9.36 -16.47
N TYR A 88 3.13 -10.51 -16.24
CA TYR A 88 2.60 -11.37 -17.31
C TYR A 88 1.18 -11.04 -17.77
N GLY A 89 0.49 -10.11 -17.11
CA GLY A 89 -0.89 -9.73 -17.43
C GLY A 89 -1.95 -10.69 -16.93
N GLY A 90 -1.62 -11.52 -15.93
CA GLY A 90 -2.57 -12.40 -15.24
C GLY A 90 -3.43 -11.68 -14.21
N ILE A 91 -2.93 -10.57 -13.67
CA ILE A 91 -3.64 -9.61 -12.82
C ILE A 91 -3.50 -8.23 -13.48
N ASP A 92 -4.56 -7.42 -13.42
CA ASP A 92 -4.60 -6.13 -14.11
C ASP A 92 -4.05 -4.99 -13.27
N PHE A 93 -4.44 -4.90 -11.99
CA PHE A 93 -4.05 -3.87 -11.04
C PHE A 93 -3.70 -4.48 -9.69
N ALA A 94 -2.87 -3.80 -8.92
CA ALA A 94 -2.64 -4.11 -7.51
C ALA A 94 -2.18 -2.89 -6.72
N ARG A 95 -2.26 -3.00 -5.39
CA ARG A 95 -1.43 -2.26 -4.46
C ARG A 95 -0.37 -3.22 -3.92
N VAL A 96 0.87 -2.79 -3.95
CA VAL A 96 2.01 -3.56 -3.45
C VAL A 96 2.94 -2.69 -2.63
N SER A 97 3.62 -3.30 -1.66
CA SER A 97 4.66 -2.64 -0.89
C SER A 97 5.88 -2.35 -1.77
N LEU A 98 6.45 -1.16 -1.60
CA LEU A 98 7.68 -0.80 -2.31
C LEU A 98 8.82 -1.78 -2.00
N SER A 99 8.84 -2.35 -0.79
CA SER A 99 9.87 -3.33 -0.39
C SER A 99 9.92 -4.55 -1.31
N GLN A 100 8.77 -5.15 -1.63
CA GLN A 100 8.72 -6.27 -2.56
C GLN A 100 8.90 -5.83 -4.01
N LEU A 101 8.35 -4.66 -4.37
CA LEU A 101 8.47 -4.16 -5.75
C LEU A 101 9.92 -3.82 -6.11
N ALA A 102 10.71 -3.35 -5.15
CA ALA A 102 12.12 -3.04 -5.35
C ALA A 102 13.01 -4.26 -5.65
N GLU A 103 12.57 -5.48 -5.34
CA GLU A 103 13.25 -6.72 -5.75
C GLU A 103 13.18 -6.92 -7.27
N TYR A 104 12.19 -6.34 -7.93
CA TYR A 104 12.02 -6.36 -9.39
C TYR A 104 12.53 -5.09 -10.06
N ILE A 105 12.55 -3.97 -9.35
CA ILE A 105 12.95 -2.64 -9.83
C ILE A 105 13.93 -2.04 -8.79
N PRO A 106 15.22 -2.39 -8.84
CA PRO A 106 16.18 -2.07 -7.76
C PRO A 106 16.33 -0.58 -7.46
N GLU A 107 16.11 0.31 -8.41
CA GLU A 107 16.16 1.76 -8.19
C GLU A 107 15.12 2.26 -7.17
N LEU A 108 13.99 1.56 -7.02
CA LEU A 108 12.97 1.88 -6.02
C LEU A 108 13.49 1.74 -4.57
N ASN A 109 14.60 1.03 -4.35
CA ASN A 109 15.25 0.95 -3.05
C ASN A 109 15.57 2.33 -2.48
N VAL A 110 15.86 3.32 -3.32
CA VAL A 110 16.15 4.70 -2.90
C VAL A 110 15.06 5.25 -1.96
N LEU A 111 13.78 4.99 -2.27
CA LEU A 111 12.64 5.55 -1.52
C LEU A 111 12.30 4.79 -0.23
N GLN A 112 12.95 3.64 0.03
CA GLN A 112 12.71 2.84 1.22
C GLN A 112 13.93 2.71 2.15
N MET A 113 14.95 3.55 1.98
CA MET A 113 16.13 3.49 2.83
C MET A 113 15.77 3.76 4.30
N PRO A 114 16.37 2.99 5.24
CA PRO A 114 16.08 3.14 6.67
C PRO A 114 16.37 4.57 7.16
N TYR A 115 15.42 5.14 7.91
CA TYR A 115 15.52 6.51 8.47
C TYR A 115 15.67 7.64 7.43
N LEU A 116 15.32 7.40 6.16
CA LEU A 116 15.41 8.40 5.10
C LEU A 116 14.50 9.60 5.35
N TYR A 117 13.26 9.32 5.75
CA TYR A 117 12.27 10.36 6.01
C TYR A 117 12.19 10.68 7.51
N THR A 118 12.17 11.96 7.85
CA THR A 118 12.08 12.41 9.24
C THR A 118 10.65 12.29 9.81
N ASN A 119 9.65 12.37 8.97
CA ASN A 119 8.22 12.25 9.30
C ASN A 119 7.39 12.04 8.03
N SER A 120 6.06 11.91 8.19
CA SER A 120 5.13 11.73 7.08
C SER A 120 5.11 12.93 6.13
N ASP A 121 5.11 14.17 6.64
CA ASP A 121 5.09 15.37 5.79
C ASP A 121 6.32 15.45 4.88
N HIS A 122 7.50 15.07 5.40
CA HIS A 122 8.71 14.99 4.59
C HIS A 122 8.58 13.94 3.48
N MET A 123 8.08 12.74 3.80
CA MET A 123 7.85 11.69 2.81
C MET A 123 6.89 12.15 1.70
N TRP A 124 5.75 12.73 2.07
CA TRP A 124 4.76 13.18 1.10
C TRP A 124 5.24 14.35 0.24
N LYS A 125 6.05 15.23 0.78
CA LYS A 125 6.69 16.29 0.00
C LYS A 125 7.60 15.73 -1.11
N VAL A 126 8.28 14.63 -0.85
CA VAL A 126 9.10 13.92 -1.84
C VAL A 126 8.23 13.17 -2.85
N LEU A 127 7.26 12.37 -2.38
CA LEU A 127 6.46 11.48 -3.22
C LEU A 127 5.43 12.23 -4.07
N ASP A 128 4.91 13.36 -3.60
CA ASP A 128 3.99 14.23 -4.37
C ASP A 128 4.74 15.20 -5.30
N GLY A 129 6.09 15.18 -5.30
CA GLY A 129 6.94 16.03 -6.09
C GLY A 129 7.59 15.32 -7.28
N GLU A 130 8.52 16.03 -7.94
CA GLU A 130 9.24 15.55 -9.13
C GLU A 130 9.98 14.23 -8.89
N ILE A 131 10.49 13.99 -7.68
CA ILE A 131 11.18 12.75 -7.33
C ILE A 131 10.17 11.58 -7.36
N GLY A 132 9.03 11.72 -6.69
CA GLY A 132 8.00 10.68 -6.68
C GLY A 132 7.45 10.40 -8.08
N ASP A 133 7.21 11.42 -8.90
CA ASP A 133 6.77 11.27 -10.29
C ASP A 133 7.82 10.52 -11.14
N ALA A 134 9.12 10.79 -10.94
CA ALA A 134 10.19 10.10 -11.64
C ALA A 134 10.24 8.60 -11.31
N PHE A 135 10.06 8.24 -10.04
CA PHE A 135 10.04 6.83 -9.61
C PHE A 135 8.76 6.09 -10.03
N LEU A 136 7.60 6.77 -10.13
CA LEU A 136 6.43 6.18 -10.78
C LEU A 136 6.69 5.88 -12.26
N ALA A 137 7.34 6.78 -12.97
CA ALA A 137 7.67 6.59 -14.39
C ALA A 137 8.71 5.49 -14.62
N ALA A 138 9.64 5.28 -13.68
CA ALA A 138 10.68 4.26 -13.77
C ALA A 138 10.14 2.82 -13.86
N THR A 139 8.93 2.58 -13.38
CA THR A 139 8.28 1.26 -13.48
C THR A 139 8.01 0.80 -14.90
N ASP A 140 8.00 1.71 -15.88
CA ASP A 140 7.61 1.43 -17.28
C ASP A 140 8.53 0.43 -17.98
N GLU A 141 9.81 0.35 -17.57
CA GLU A 141 10.78 -0.61 -18.12
C GLU A 141 10.58 -2.04 -17.61
N SER A 142 9.75 -2.23 -16.56
CA SER A 142 9.57 -3.50 -15.87
C SER A 142 8.23 -4.18 -16.16
N GLU A 143 7.61 -3.88 -17.31
CA GLU A 143 6.27 -4.39 -17.70
C GLU A 143 5.15 -3.96 -16.73
N LEU A 144 5.39 -2.89 -15.98
CA LEU A 144 4.48 -2.30 -15.00
C LEU A 144 4.25 -0.82 -15.31
N VAL A 145 3.15 -0.28 -14.80
CA VAL A 145 2.85 1.15 -14.80
C VAL A 145 2.53 1.57 -13.39
N GLY A 146 3.38 2.41 -12.77
CA GLY A 146 3.12 3.04 -11.49
C GLY A 146 2.04 4.11 -11.62
N LEU A 147 1.01 4.05 -10.79
CA LEU A 147 -0.15 4.93 -10.89
C LEU A 147 -0.18 6.00 -9.80
N SER A 148 0.08 5.63 -8.56
CA SER A 148 0.09 6.53 -7.39
C SER A 148 0.73 5.88 -6.18
N TRP A 149 0.98 6.71 -5.15
CA TRP A 149 1.53 6.31 -3.86
C TRP A 149 0.43 6.27 -2.79
N TYR A 150 0.39 5.19 -1.99
CA TYR A 150 -0.44 5.08 -0.80
C TYR A 150 0.42 5.14 0.47
N ASP A 151 -0.19 5.52 1.59
CA ASP A 151 0.47 5.55 2.89
C ASP A 151 0.58 4.15 3.50
N ALA A 152 1.63 3.94 4.25
CA ALA A 152 1.81 2.78 5.13
C ALA A 152 2.45 3.18 6.48
N GLY A 153 2.47 4.47 6.77
CA GLY A 153 2.98 5.02 8.03
C GLY A 153 4.45 4.72 8.30
N ALA A 154 4.78 4.69 9.59
CA ALA A 154 6.11 4.31 10.05
C ALA A 154 6.13 2.86 10.55
N ARG A 155 7.18 2.15 10.18
CA ARG A 155 7.45 0.79 10.64
C ARG A 155 8.27 0.83 11.91
N ASN A 156 7.94 -0.07 12.84
CA ASN A 156 8.49 -0.15 14.17
C ASN A 156 8.70 -1.62 14.56
N PHE A 157 9.67 -1.91 15.43
CA PHE A 157 9.87 -3.26 15.92
C PHE A 157 8.87 -3.65 17.01
N TYR A 158 8.42 -4.90 16.99
CA TYR A 158 7.66 -5.50 18.07
C TYR A 158 8.06 -6.97 18.27
N ASN A 159 7.98 -7.46 19.52
CA ASN A 159 8.46 -8.80 19.83
C ASN A 159 7.74 -9.42 21.03
N SER A 160 7.97 -10.73 21.25
CA SER A 160 7.40 -11.52 22.35
C SER A 160 8.32 -11.66 23.57
N LYS A 161 9.53 -11.13 23.54
CA LYS A 161 10.59 -11.45 24.52
C LYS A 161 10.83 -10.38 25.56
N LYS A 162 11.10 -9.15 25.13
CA LYS A 162 11.50 -8.02 26.00
C LYS A 162 11.36 -6.68 25.29
N PRO A 163 11.26 -5.57 26.02
CA PRO A 163 11.40 -4.25 25.44
C PRO A 163 12.76 -4.10 24.73
N ILE A 164 12.79 -3.46 23.55
CA ILE A 164 14.02 -3.03 22.89
C ILE A 164 14.23 -1.58 23.26
N THR A 165 15.26 -1.31 24.08
CA THR A 165 15.58 0.01 24.62
C THR A 165 16.93 0.56 24.15
N CYS A 166 17.76 -0.32 23.61
CA CYS A 166 19.08 0.00 23.05
C CYS A 166 19.44 -0.98 21.94
N LEU A 167 20.47 -0.65 21.15
CA LEU A 167 20.91 -1.46 20.02
C LEU A 167 21.28 -2.90 20.42
N GLU A 168 21.89 -3.07 21.57
CA GLU A 168 22.31 -4.38 22.10
C GLU A 168 21.11 -5.33 22.36
N ASP A 169 19.92 -4.77 22.55
CA ASP A 169 18.71 -5.57 22.76
C ASP A 169 18.28 -6.35 21.51
N MET A 170 18.72 -5.93 20.32
CA MET A 170 18.48 -6.62 19.05
C MET A 170 19.28 -7.92 18.94
N ALA A 171 20.43 -8.02 19.64
CA ALA A 171 21.34 -9.14 19.50
C ALA A 171 20.68 -10.50 19.83
N GLY A 172 20.76 -11.43 18.87
CA GLY A 172 20.23 -12.78 18.99
C GLY A 172 18.73 -12.92 18.82
N MET A 173 18.00 -11.82 18.53
CA MET A 173 16.59 -11.91 18.15
C MET A 173 16.44 -12.38 16.70
N ARG A 174 15.43 -13.18 16.45
CA ARG A 174 14.97 -13.54 15.11
C ARG A 174 13.79 -12.63 14.78
N ILE A 175 13.98 -11.77 13.80
CA ILE A 175 12.99 -10.76 13.41
C ILE A 175 12.44 -11.10 12.03
N ARG A 176 11.13 -11.22 11.94
CA ARG A 176 10.48 -11.32 10.63
C ARG A 176 10.57 -9.97 9.91
N VAL A 177 10.91 -10.02 8.65
CA VAL A 177 10.88 -8.87 7.73
C VAL A 177 10.01 -9.18 6.50
N GLN A 178 9.72 -8.17 5.70
CA GLN A 178 9.17 -8.36 4.37
C GLN A 178 10.18 -9.12 3.50
N GLU A 179 9.71 -9.71 2.40
CA GLU A 179 10.56 -10.41 1.42
C GLU A 179 11.33 -9.37 0.60
N SER A 180 12.35 -8.79 1.21
CA SER A 180 13.20 -7.71 0.66
C SER A 180 14.62 -7.80 1.23
N GLU A 181 15.59 -7.79 0.35
CA GLU A 181 17.01 -7.83 0.70
C GLU A 181 17.42 -6.60 1.55
N VAL A 182 16.87 -5.42 1.26
CA VAL A 182 17.12 -4.21 2.06
C VAL A 182 16.64 -4.38 3.50
N MET A 183 15.46 -4.98 3.68
CA MET A 183 14.92 -5.22 5.02
C MET A 183 15.70 -6.29 5.78
N VAL A 184 16.22 -7.31 5.08
CA VAL A 184 17.12 -8.31 5.65
C VAL A 184 18.40 -7.66 6.13
N ASP A 185 19.09 -6.94 5.26
CA ASP A 185 20.37 -6.29 5.59
C ASP A 185 20.22 -5.23 6.71
N MET A 186 19.12 -4.49 6.73
CA MET A 186 18.83 -3.53 7.79
C MET A 186 18.77 -4.21 9.16
N VAL A 187 18.01 -5.29 9.29
CA VAL A 187 17.85 -6.02 10.55
C VAL A 187 19.15 -6.71 10.97
N GLU A 188 19.90 -7.25 10.02
CA GLU A 188 21.21 -7.87 10.29
C GLU A 188 22.24 -6.81 10.71
N ALA A 189 22.25 -5.62 10.13
CA ALA A 189 23.08 -4.50 10.54
C ALA A 189 22.78 -4.04 11.98
N LEU A 190 21.54 -4.21 12.44
CA LEU A 190 21.15 -3.94 13.84
C LEU A 190 21.54 -5.08 14.81
N GLY A 191 22.13 -6.19 14.32
CA GLY A 191 22.62 -7.31 15.13
C GLY A 191 21.60 -8.41 15.40
N ALA A 192 20.44 -8.37 14.78
CA ALA A 192 19.45 -9.44 14.82
C ALA A 192 19.59 -10.40 13.62
N THR A 193 18.84 -11.50 13.62
CA THR A 193 18.71 -12.40 12.47
C THR A 193 17.40 -12.10 11.75
N ALA A 194 17.47 -11.72 10.49
CA ALA A 194 16.30 -11.47 9.67
C ALA A 194 15.72 -12.77 9.07
N LEU A 195 14.41 -12.89 9.05
CA LEU A 195 13.68 -13.98 8.38
C LEU A 195 12.62 -13.38 7.46
N PRO A 196 12.82 -13.40 6.14
CA PRO A 196 11.79 -12.96 5.20
C PRO A 196 10.64 -13.97 5.18
N ILE A 197 9.44 -13.52 5.55
CA ILE A 197 8.23 -14.34 5.64
C ILE A 197 7.05 -13.54 5.08
N PRO A 198 6.18 -14.12 4.23
CA PRO A 198 4.97 -13.48 3.72
C PRO A 198 4.09 -12.90 4.82
N TYR A 199 3.38 -11.81 4.53
CA TYR A 199 2.59 -11.07 5.52
C TYR A 199 1.54 -11.92 6.24
N ALA A 200 0.83 -12.78 5.52
CA ALA A 200 -0.21 -13.66 6.07
C ALA A 200 0.32 -14.68 7.10
N ASP A 201 1.60 -15.01 7.06
CA ASP A 201 2.21 -16.05 7.90
C ASP A 201 2.81 -15.50 9.20
N VAL A 202 2.85 -14.17 9.39
CA VAL A 202 3.56 -13.51 10.50
C VAL A 202 2.97 -13.89 11.85
N TYR A 203 1.64 -13.86 12.01
CA TYR A 203 1.00 -14.25 13.27
C TYR A 203 1.41 -15.66 13.70
N SER A 204 1.31 -16.62 12.79
CA SER A 204 1.66 -18.02 13.10
C SER A 204 3.14 -18.22 13.34
N ALA A 205 4.02 -17.44 12.70
CA ALA A 205 5.45 -17.49 12.96
C ALA A 205 5.81 -16.97 14.36
N LEU A 206 5.15 -15.89 14.80
CA LEU A 206 5.26 -15.36 16.16
C LEU A 206 4.71 -16.34 17.21
N GLU A 207 3.48 -16.84 16.98
CA GLU A 207 2.80 -17.77 17.90
C GLU A 207 3.62 -19.04 18.13
N ARG A 208 4.17 -19.63 17.07
CA ARG A 208 5.01 -20.84 17.16
C ARG A 208 6.43 -20.57 17.63
N GLY A 209 6.83 -19.30 17.78
CA GLY A 209 8.20 -18.93 18.13
C GLY A 209 9.21 -19.25 17.03
N THR A 210 8.79 -19.32 15.77
CA THR A 210 9.71 -19.38 14.62
C THR A 210 10.53 -18.09 14.54
N VAL A 211 9.88 -16.96 14.81
CA VAL A 211 10.49 -15.65 15.03
C VAL A 211 10.21 -15.16 16.44
N ASP A 212 11.06 -14.31 16.96
CA ASP A 212 10.92 -13.68 18.28
C ASP A 212 10.15 -12.36 18.18
N GLY A 213 10.20 -11.73 17.01
CA GLY A 213 9.55 -10.47 16.71
C GLY A 213 9.36 -10.25 15.23
N ALA A 214 8.80 -9.11 14.90
CA ALA A 214 8.64 -8.60 13.55
C ALA A 214 8.72 -7.07 13.55
N GLU A 215 8.55 -6.46 12.39
CA GLU A 215 8.49 -5.01 12.23
C GLU A 215 7.32 -4.64 11.33
N ASN A 216 6.57 -3.62 11.68
CA ASN A 216 5.48 -3.07 10.86
C ASN A 216 4.91 -1.79 11.50
N ASN A 217 3.91 -1.21 10.83
CA ASN A 217 3.12 -0.07 11.29
C ASN A 217 2.01 -0.48 12.28
N TRP A 218 1.41 0.51 12.96
CA TRP A 218 0.34 0.27 13.93
C TRP A 218 -0.91 -0.41 13.33
N PRO A 219 -1.44 0.03 12.16
CA PRO A 219 -2.60 -0.61 11.55
C PRO A 219 -2.38 -2.09 11.23
N SER A 220 -1.22 -2.47 10.68
CA SER A 220 -0.89 -3.86 10.37
C SER A 220 -0.73 -4.71 11.64
N TYR A 221 -0.08 -4.16 12.68
CA TYR A 221 0.08 -4.82 13.96
C TYR A 221 -1.27 -5.12 14.63
N GLU A 222 -2.23 -4.20 14.50
CA GLU A 222 -3.59 -4.35 15.00
C GLU A 222 -4.42 -5.30 14.13
N ALA A 223 -4.50 -5.06 12.82
CA ALA A 223 -5.36 -5.81 11.90
C ALA A 223 -5.05 -7.31 11.87
N MET A 224 -3.76 -7.68 12.05
CA MET A 224 -3.32 -9.07 12.10
C MET A 224 -3.24 -9.65 13.52
N ASN A 225 -3.74 -8.93 14.53
CA ASN A 225 -3.74 -9.32 15.94
C ASN A 225 -2.34 -9.66 16.50
N HIS A 226 -1.27 -9.11 15.93
CA HIS A 226 0.10 -9.40 16.37
C HIS A 226 0.33 -9.04 17.84
N TYR A 227 -0.45 -8.09 18.40
CA TYR A 227 -0.43 -7.70 19.81
C TYR A 227 -0.77 -8.85 20.77
N GLU A 228 -1.45 -9.90 20.31
CA GLU A 228 -1.74 -11.08 21.14
C GLU A 228 -0.50 -11.91 21.44
N VAL A 229 0.42 -11.97 20.47
CA VAL A 229 1.59 -12.86 20.48
C VAL A 229 2.93 -12.12 20.60
N ALA A 230 2.96 -10.79 20.46
CA ALA A 230 4.18 -9.97 20.53
C ALA A 230 3.83 -8.61 21.17
N LYS A 231 3.90 -8.53 22.51
CA LYS A 231 3.39 -7.40 23.30
C LYS A 231 4.36 -6.24 23.52
N TYR A 232 5.63 -6.41 23.18
CA TYR A 232 6.63 -5.35 23.33
C TYR A 232 6.77 -4.61 22.01
N TYR A 233 6.34 -3.36 21.98
CA TYR A 233 6.37 -2.51 20.78
C TYR A 233 7.33 -1.35 20.99
N THR A 234 8.38 -1.26 20.16
CA THR A 234 9.38 -0.20 20.23
C THR A 234 9.17 0.79 19.10
N VAL A 235 8.83 2.03 19.48
CA VAL A 235 8.66 3.13 18.51
C VAL A 235 10.05 3.66 18.16
N ASP A 236 10.60 3.19 17.08
CA ASP A 236 11.88 3.62 16.52
C ASP A 236 11.74 4.28 15.14
N GLU A 237 10.60 4.03 14.47
CA GLU A 237 10.28 4.55 13.14
C GLU A 237 11.44 4.36 12.15
N HIS A 238 11.98 3.13 12.13
CA HIS A 238 13.17 2.81 11.34
C HIS A 238 12.93 2.94 9.84
N ASN A 239 11.71 2.84 9.38
CA ASN A 239 11.41 2.96 7.96
C ASN A 239 10.00 3.53 7.71
N ARG A 240 9.85 4.22 6.59
CA ARG A 240 8.57 4.57 5.96
C ARG A 240 8.61 4.03 4.55
N VAL A 241 7.98 2.86 4.36
CA VAL A 241 7.91 2.19 3.07
C VAL A 241 6.58 2.55 2.42
N PRO A 242 6.57 3.37 1.37
CA PRO A 242 5.32 3.69 0.69
C PRO A 242 4.77 2.46 -0.03
N GLU A 243 3.47 2.46 -0.25
CA GLU A 243 2.80 1.49 -1.08
C GLU A 243 2.58 2.08 -2.48
N MET A 244 2.66 1.26 -3.51
CA MET A 244 2.42 1.71 -4.88
C MET A 244 1.19 1.03 -5.48
N GLN A 245 0.30 1.83 -6.06
CA GLN A 245 -0.69 1.32 -7.00
C GLN A 245 -0.01 1.06 -8.35
N ILE A 246 -0.15 -0.13 -8.87
CA ILE A 246 0.43 -0.54 -10.15
C ILE A 246 -0.61 -1.12 -11.10
N CYS A 247 -0.34 -1.00 -12.38
CA CYS A 247 -1.11 -1.64 -13.47
C CYS A 247 -0.18 -2.50 -14.31
N SER A 248 -0.69 -3.62 -14.80
CA SER A 248 -0.02 -4.40 -15.84
C SER A 248 0.12 -3.59 -17.13
N LYS A 249 1.31 -3.58 -17.72
CA LYS A 249 1.53 -2.94 -19.03
C LYS A 249 0.69 -3.59 -20.14
N ASN A 250 0.42 -4.89 -20.01
CA ASN A 250 -0.49 -5.60 -20.91
C ASN A 250 -1.92 -5.06 -20.85
N THR A 251 -2.40 -4.70 -19.67
CA THR A 251 -3.72 -4.09 -19.46
C THR A 251 -3.71 -2.64 -19.89
N TRP A 252 -2.68 -1.89 -19.51
CA TRP A 252 -2.49 -0.49 -19.86
C TRP A 252 -2.56 -0.25 -21.37
N ASN A 253 -1.90 -1.10 -22.16
CA ASN A 253 -1.85 -1.00 -23.62
C ASN A 253 -3.19 -1.33 -24.33
N LYS A 254 -4.17 -1.89 -23.62
CA LYS A 254 -5.54 -2.08 -24.16
C LYS A 254 -6.41 -0.82 -24.03
N LEU A 255 -6.00 0.12 -23.20
CA LEU A 255 -6.75 1.33 -22.88
C LEU A 255 -6.43 2.46 -23.88
N SER A 256 -7.44 3.27 -24.18
CA SER A 256 -7.22 4.52 -24.93
C SER A 256 -6.42 5.53 -24.10
N GLU A 257 -5.77 6.49 -24.75
CA GLU A 257 -5.05 7.58 -24.05
C GLU A 257 -5.97 8.36 -23.10
N ASP A 258 -7.23 8.56 -23.45
CA ASP A 258 -8.22 9.21 -22.59
C ASP A 258 -8.56 8.36 -21.35
N ASP A 259 -8.68 7.02 -21.52
CA ASP A 259 -8.90 6.12 -20.39
C ASP A 259 -7.67 6.01 -19.49
N GLN A 260 -6.47 5.95 -20.07
CA GLN A 260 -5.22 5.97 -19.30
C GLN A 260 -5.11 7.23 -18.45
N LYS A 261 -5.37 8.39 -19.01
CA LYS A 261 -5.38 9.67 -18.27
C LYS A 261 -6.44 9.67 -17.17
N MET A 262 -7.64 9.22 -17.48
CA MET A 262 -8.73 9.13 -16.50
C MET A 262 -8.37 8.20 -15.33
N ILE A 263 -7.71 7.07 -15.59
CA ILE A 263 -7.25 6.11 -14.58
C ILE A 263 -6.17 6.75 -13.69
N LEU A 264 -5.21 7.46 -14.25
CA LEU A 264 -4.20 8.19 -13.47
C LEU A 264 -4.83 9.25 -12.56
N ASP A 265 -5.81 9.99 -13.07
CA ASP A 265 -6.54 10.97 -12.27
C ASP A 265 -7.33 10.31 -11.12
N CYS A 266 -7.95 9.13 -11.38
CA CYS A 266 -8.64 8.35 -10.35
C CYS A 266 -7.66 7.78 -9.32
N ALA A 267 -6.49 7.31 -9.73
CA ALA A 267 -5.47 6.79 -8.84
C ALA A 267 -4.96 7.85 -7.86
N LYS A 268 -4.65 9.06 -8.37
CA LYS A 268 -4.25 10.20 -7.54
C LYS A 268 -5.34 10.60 -6.55
N GLU A 269 -6.61 10.63 -6.96
CA GLU A 269 -7.73 10.98 -6.08
C GLU A 269 -7.94 9.93 -4.99
N SER A 270 -7.86 8.65 -5.35
CA SER A 270 -7.98 7.55 -4.39
C SER A 270 -6.83 7.52 -3.39
N ALA A 271 -5.62 7.93 -3.79
CA ALA A 271 -4.47 8.04 -2.90
C ALA A 271 -4.70 9.11 -1.81
N LEU A 272 -5.24 10.27 -2.18
CA LEU A 272 -5.60 11.30 -1.20
C LEU A 272 -6.70 10.86 -0.23
N TYR A 273 -7.65 10.05 -0.70
CA TYR A 273 -8.68 9.45 0.14
C TYR A 273 -8.08 8.44 1.12
N GLU A 274 -7.20 7.55 0.64
CA GLU A 274 -6.52 6.54 1.44
C GLU A 274 -5.68 7.17 2.56
N ARG A 275 -4.84 8.17 2.26
CA ARG A 275 -3.99 8.87 3.24
C ARG A 275 -4.78 9.46 4.40
N LYS A 276 -5.98 9.98 4.12
CA LYS A 276 -6.87 10.48 5.17
C LYS A 276 -7.34 9.35 6.08
N LEU A 277 -7.75 8.23 5.51
CA LEU A 277 -8.17 7.04 6.27
C LEU A 277 -6.99 6.45 7.06
N TRP A 278 -5.79 6.50 6.48
CA TRP A 278 -4.57 6.04 7.14
C TRP A 278 -4.32 6.78 8.44
N THR A 279 -4.34 8.11 8.40
CA THR A 279 -4.12 8.94 9.58
C THR A 279 -5.11 8.62 10.72
N GLU A 280 -6.39 8.42 10.37
CA GLU A 280 -7.42 8.04 11.34
C GLU A 280 -7.16 6.64 11.89
N ARG A 281 -6.89 5.65 11.04
CA ARG A 281 -6.65 4.24 11.44
C ARG A 281 -5.38 4.08 12.27
N GLU A 282 -4.31 4.77 11.97
CA GLU A 282 -3.05 4.69 12.72
C GLU A 282 -3.24 5.09 14.19
N ALA A 283 -3.98 6.18 14.44
CA ALA A 283 -4.31 6.65 15.78
C ALA A 283 -5.19 5.63 16.53
N ASP A 284 -6.23 5.12 15.89
CA ASP A 284 -7.16 4.15 16.47
C ASP A 284 -6.46 2.82 16.80
N SER A 285 -5.60 2.33 15.89
CA SER A 285 -4.84 1.08 16.08
C SER A 285 -3.86 1.18 17.24
N LYS A 286 -3.17 2.32 17.40
CA LYS A 286 -2.29 2.58 18.55
C LYS A 286 -3.08 2.60 19.85
N GLU A 287 -4.22 3.29 19.88
CA GLU A 287 -5.09 3.34 21.08
C GLU A 287 -5.61 1.95 21.45
N MET A 288 -6.03 1.17 20.46
CA MET A 288 -6.51 -0.19 20.66
C MET A 288 -5.40 -1.08 21.22
N ALA A 289 -4.19 -1.06 20.64
CA ALA A 289 -3.07 -1.86 21.11
C ALA A 289 -2.72 -1.55 22.59
N LEU A 290 -2.72 -0.27 22.96
CA LEU A 290 -2.52 0.14 24.36
C LEU A 290 -3.59 -0.41 25.30
N LYS A 291 -4.86 -0.41 24.88
CA LYS A 291 -5.98 -1.00 25.66
C LYS A 291 -5.84 -2.51 25.83
N GLN A 292 -5.18 -3.19 24.88
CA GLN A 292 -4.89 -4.63 24.94
C GLN A 292 -3.64 -4.96 25.77
N GLY A 293 -3.02 -3.96 26.39
CA GLY A 293 -1.88 -4.14 27.30
C GLY A 293 -0.54 -4.31 26.59
N VAL A 294 -0.42 -3.74 25.39
CA VAL A 294 0.87 -3.63 24.70
C VAL A 294 1.79 -2.69 25.48
N GLU A 295 3.01 -3.13 25.73
CA GLU A 295 4.06 -2.34 26.37
C GLU A 295 4.83 -1.58 25.30
N VAL A 296 4.62 -0.26 25.27
CA VAL A 296 5.22 0.63 24.27
C VAL A 296 6.46 1.31 24.84
N VAL A 297 7.55 1.24 24.12
CA VAL A 297 8.83 1.90 24.42
C VAL A 297 9.21 2.83 23.28
N GLU A 298 9.63 4.04 23.60
CA GLU A 298 10.22 4.97 22.64
C GLU A 298 11.75 4.96 22.82
N LEU A 299 12.50 4.80 21.73
CA LEU A 299 13.94 4.92 21.78
C LEU A 299 14.35 6.36 22.13
N SER A 300 15.33 6.48 23.02
CA SER A 300 15.95 7.79 23.24
C SER A 300 16.59 8.31 21.95
N ALA A 301 16.71 9.63 21.81
CA ALA A 301 17.36 10.24 20.63
C ALA A 301 18.80 9.73 20.43
N ALA A 302 19.50 9.42 21.54
CA ALA A 302 20.85 8.85 21.47
C ALA A 302 20.85 7.41 20.92
N GLU A 303 19.91 6.57 21.34
CA GLU A 303 19.79 5.21 20.81
C GLU A 303 19.29 5.21 19.37
N LYS A 304 18.29 6.04 19.05
CA LYS A 304 17.81 6.19 17.65
C LYS A 304 18.97 6.57 16.72
N LYS A 305 19.87 7.43 17.16
CA LYS A 305 21.08 7.77 16.39
C LYS A 305 22.01 6.56 16.20
N ARG A 306 22.19 5.72 17.22
CA ARG A 306 23.00 4.49 17.11
C ARG A 306 22.40 3.51 16.11
N PHE A 307 21.08 3.35 16.11
CA PHE A 307 20.36 2.55 15.11
C PHE A 307 20.58 3.10 13.69
N GLN A 308 20.46 4.43 13.52
CA GLN A 308 20.73 5.09 12.23
C GLN A 308 22.18 4.87 11.76
N GLU A 309 23.15 5.00 12.65
CA GLU A 309 24.56 4.78 12.32
C GLU A 309 24.84 3.31 11.94
N ALA A 310 24.20 2.36 12.61
CA ALA A 310 24.38 0.93 12.33
C ALA A 310 23.93 0.52 10.92
N VAL A 311 22.88 1.16 10.38
CA VAL A 311 22.31 0.81 9.06
C VAL A 311 22.93 1.57 7.88
N MET A 312 23.91 2.43 8.10
CA MET A 312 24.52 3.23 7.02
C MET A 312 25.12 2.39 5.89
N GLY A 313 25.62 1.18 6.20
CA GLY A 313 26.12 0.26 5.17
C GLY A 313 25.06 -0.20 4.16
N VAL A 314 23.77 -0.15 4.52
CA VAL A 314 22.66 -0.47 3.61
C VAL A 314 22.59 0.57 2.50
N TYR A 315 22.79 1.85 2.82
CA TYR A 315 22.82 2.92 1.81
C TYR A 315 23.95 2.72 0.79
N GLU A 316 25.14 2.36 1.26
CA GLU A 316 26.29 2.12 0.40
C GLU A 316 26.06 0.91 -0.54
N LYS A 317 25.39 -0.13 -0.04
CA LYS A 317 25.09 -1.34 -0.81
C LYS A 317 24.03 -1.12 -1.90
N TYR A 318 22.95 -0.42 -1.58
CA TYR A 318 21.77 -0.35 -2.46
C TYR A 318 21.61 0.97 -3.21
N CYS A 319 22.24 2.04 -2.75
CA CYS A 319 22.03 3.38 -3.29
C CYS A 319 23.32 4.10 -3.69
N ALA A 320 24.44 3.37 -3.89
CA ALA A 320 25.73 3.98 -4.24
C ALA A 320 25.63 4.89 -5.49
N ASP A 321 24.87 4.47 -6.50
CA ASP A 321 24.67 5.22 -7.75
C ASP A 321 23.57 6.31 -7.66
N TYR A 322 22.88 6.42 -6.53
CA TYR A 322 21.73 7.31 -6.30
C TYR A 322 21.94 8.26 -5.12
N MET A 323 23.17 8.42 -4.65
CA MET A 323 23.45 9.25 -3.47
C MET A 323 23.07 10.72 -3.67
N ASP A 324 23.13 11.22 -4.89
CA ASP A 324 22.67 12.56 -5.26
C ASP A 324 21.13 12.72 -5.08
N VAL A 325 20.35 11.66 -5.38
CA VAL A 325 18.90 11.65 -5.14
C VAL A 325 18.61 11.57 -3.64
N ILE A 326 19.35 10.75 -2.90
CA ILE A 326 19.26 10.67 -1.42
C ILE A 326 19.50 12.04 -0.80
N GLU A 327 20.55 12.76 -1.23
CA GLU A 327 20.85 14.12 -0.76
C GLU A 327 19.72 15.11 -1.09
N GLN A 328 19.12 15.02 -2.28
CA GLN A 328 17.95 15.82 -2.65
C GLN A 328 16.74 15.54 -1.77
N ILE A 329 16.48 14.26 -1.45
CA ILE A 329 15.39 13.86 -0.55
C ILE A 329 15.63 14.47 0.83
N ILE A 330 16.81 14.28 1.41
CA ILE A 330 17.17 14.81 2.74
C ILE A 330 17.05 16.35 2.77
N ALA A 331 17.47 17.03 1.71
CA ALA A 331 17.41 18.49 1.62
C ALA A 331 15.97 19.04 1.60
N GLN A 332 14.98 18.26 1.20
CA GLN A 332 13.57 18.69 1.23
C GLN A 332 13.00 18.84 2.63
N ASN A 333 13.59 18.19 3.63
CA ASN A 333 13.19 18.36 5.03
C ASN A 333 13.42 19.78 5.56
N ASN A 334 14.38 20.51 4.99
CA ASN A 334 14.82 21.83 5.47
C ASN A 334 14.10 23.02 4.77
N LYS A 335 13.17 22.76 3.90
CA LYS A 335 12.39 23.78 3.18
C LYS A 335 10.95 23.81 3.65
#